data_cb1cc297b63c3f87ce7e8bbb5142057e
#
_entry.id   cb1cc297b63c3f87ce7e8bbb5142057e
#
_cell.length_a   1.000
_cell.length_b   1.000
_cell.length_c   1.000
_cell.angle_alpha   90.00
_cell.angle_beta   90.00
_cell.angle_gamma   90.00
#
_symmetry.space_group_name_H-M   'P 1'
#
loop_
_entity.id
_entity.type
_entity.pdbx_description
1 polymer ?
#
loop_
_entity_poly.entity_id
_entity_poly.type
_entity_poly.pdbx_seq_one_letter_code
_entity_poly.pdbx_strand_id
1 'polypeptide(L)'
;MKLNAVRLERDGAVYRFDMFPGPTPSGALRNELVGKVDLLGHVYEVHQGPGLGACPICLAADSLISTPTGPVFVSKIAVGMQVWSASHDGRPIVAVVLKMTSRLDAPGSEMIHVVLADGRQLTASAPHEIADGRSLGSLTVSDQIDGVTITALEVVGASSGHTYDLLPSGETGEYWANGILMRSTLKPDS
;
A
#
# COMPACT_ATOMS: atom_id res chain seq x y z
N MET A 1 27.27 -8.84 3.33
CA MET A 1 26.64 -7.87 4.26
C MET A 1 25.73 -6.99 3.39
N LYS A 2 24.41 -7.16 3.44
CA LYS A 2 23.48 -6.28 2.70
C LYS A 2 23.39 -4.98 3.50
N LEU A 3 23.83 -3.88 2.91
CA LEU A 3 23.63 -2.55 3.48
C LEU A 3 22.13 -2.23 3.44
N ASN A 4 21.58 -1.88 4.60
CA ASN A 4 20.23 -1.36 4.67
C ASN A 4 20.21 0.01 3.98
N ALA A 5 19.30 0.19 3.02
CA ALA A 5 19.14 1.47 2.35
C ALA A 5 18.63 2.51 3.35
N VAL A 6 19.29 3.65 3.43
CA VAL A 6 18.80 4.85 4.13
C VAL A 6 18.12 5.71 3.08
N ARG A 7 16.86 6.05 3.31
CA ARG A 7 16.15 7.02 2.49
C ARG A 7 16.40 8.41 3.05
N LEU A 8 16.77 9.34 2.17
CA LEU A 8 16.97 10.75 2.51
C LEU A 8 16.04 11.61 1.66
N GLU A 9 15.21 12.41 2.30
CA GLU A 9 14.39 13.43 1.64
C GLU A 9 14.78 14.80 2.14
N ARG A 10 14.99 15.75 1.21
CA ARG A 10 15.35 17.12 1.57
C ARG A 10 14.11 17.87 2.09
N ASP A 11 14.22 18.43 3.28
CA ASP A 11 13.22 19.28 3.92
C ASP A 11 13.86 20.63 4.29
N GLY A 12 13.89 21.55 3.32
CA GLY A 12 14.55 22.85 3.47
C GLY A 12 16.07 22.74 3.65
N ALA A 13 16.56 23.13 4.83
CA ALA A 13 17.98 23.10 5.21
C ALA A 13 18.40 21.78 5.87
N VAL A 14 17.49 20.84 6.05
CA VAL A 14 17.73 19.54 6.68
C VAL A 14 17.33 18.40 5.76
N TYR A 15 17.74 17.19 6.10
CA TYR A 15 17.30 15.96 5.46
C TYR A 15 16.53 15.13 6.47
N ARG A 16 15.34 14.70 6.08
CA ARG A 16 14.63 13.64 6.78
C ARG A 16 15.22 12.32 6.34
N PHE A 17 15.55 11.45 7.29
CA PHE A 17 15.98 10.09 6.99
C PHE A 17 14.99 9.06 7.51
N ASP A 18 14.97 7.94 6.82
CA ASP A 18 14.18 6.75 7.12
C ASP A 18 15.07 5.53 6.87
N MET A 19 15.21 4.66 7.85
CA MET A 19 16.05 3.48 7.76
C MET A 19 15.55 2.33 8.62
N PHE A 20 15.88 1.12 8.22
CA PHE A 20 15.60 -0.11 8.96
C PHE A 20 16.92 -0.69 9.51
N PRO A 21 17.22 -0.51 10.80
CA PRO A 21 18.46 -1.03 11.38
C PRO A 21 18.36 -2.56 11.57
N GLY A 22 19.17 -3.30 10.84
CA GLY A 22 19.45 -4.71 11.08
C GLY A 22 18.56 -5.71 10.31
N PRO A 23 18.99 -6.99 10.31
CA PRO A 23 18.18 -8.09 9.79
C PRO A 23 17.05 -8.40 10.77
N THR A 24 15.84 -8.59 10.25
CA THR A 24 14.70 -9.09 11.04
C THR A 24 14.57 -10.60 10.87
N PRO A 25 14.22 -11.32 11.94
CA PRO A 25 13.71 -12.69 11.79
C PRO A 25 12.49 -12.70 10.88
N SER A 26 12.34 -13.75 10.09
CA SER A 26 11.16 -13.93 9.22
C SER A 26 9.87 -13.79 10.03
N GLY A 27 8.97 -12.92 9.60
CA GLY A 27 7.66 -12.69 10.23
C GLY A 27 7.62 -11.64 11.36
N ALA A 28 8.73 -11.00 11.72
CA ALA A 28 8.72 -9.91 12.70
C ALA A 28 8.59 -8.54 12.00
N LEU A 29 7.80 -7.63 12.59
CA LEU A 29 7.76 -6.23 12.18
C LEU A 29 9.18 -5.64 12.26
N ARG A 30 9.63 -5.01 11.17
CA ARG A 30 10.92 -4.31 11.17
C ARG A 30 10.81 -3.05 12.02
N ASN A 31 11.78 -2.82 12.88
CA ASN A 31 11.90 -1.52 13.53
C ASN A 31 12.35 -0.48 12.51
N GLU A 32 11.61 0.59 12.43
CA GLU A 32 11.90 1.76 11.61
C GLU A 32 12.57 2.83 12.48
N LEU A 33 13.60 3.47 11.96
CA LEU A 33 14.26 4.61 12.56
C LEU A 33 14.07 5.82 11.64
N VAL A 34 13.30 6.79 12.09
CA VAL A 34 13.00 8.03 11.36
C VAL A 34 13.59 9.19 12.13
N GLY A 35 14.19 10.16 11.45
CA GLY A 35 14.73 11.35 12.09
C GLY A 35 15.11 12.42 11.07
N LYS A 36 15.77 13.45 11.57
CA LYS A 36 16.32 14.53 10.76
C LYS A 36 17.82 14.62 10.94
N VAL A 37 18.52 14.99 9.87
CA VAL A 37 19.95 15.28 9.87
C VAL A 37 20.21 16.60 9.17
N ASP A 38 21.01 17.47 9.76
CA ASP A 38 21.44 18.72 9.14
C ASP A 38 22.67 18.53 8.23
N LEU A 39 23.08 19.60 7.55
CA LEU A 39 24.24 19.58 6.66
C LEU A 39 25.58 19.41 7.41
N LEU A 40 25.61 19.56 8.72
CA LEU A 40 26.77 19.35 9.57
C LEU A 40 26.81 17.94 10.14
N GLY A 41 25.78 17.10 9.88
CA GLY A 41 25.69 15.73 10.35
C GLY A 41 25.05 15.58 11.74
N HIS A 42 24.47 16.64 12.32
CA HIS A 42 23.74 16.50 13.58
C HIS A 42 22.41 15.82 13.33
N VAL A 43 22.15 14.76 14.08
CA VAL A 43 20.93 13.96 14.03
C VAL A 43 20.02 14.34 15.19
N TYR A 44 18.76 14.59 14.91
CA TYR A 44 17.75 14.98 15.90
C TYR A 44 16.34 14.51 15.48
N GLU A 45 15.36 14.64 16.41
CA GLU A 45 14.00 14.14 16.23
C GLU A 45 13.96 12.66 15.83
N VAL A 46 14.81 11.85 16.50
CA VAL A 46 14.88 10.43 16.19
C VAL A 46 13.73 9.68 16.87
N HIS A 47 12.92 9.01 16.09
CA HIS A 47 11.87 8.13 16.55
C HIS A 47 12.15 6.70 16.09
N GLN A 48 12.03 5.75 17.01
CA GLN A 48 12.11 4.32 16.71
C GLN A 48 10.75 3.69 17.03
N GLY A 49 10.21 2.96 16.08
CA GLY A 49 8.94 2.27 16.22
C GLY A 49 8.86 1.02 15.37
N PRO A 50 7.79 0.25 15.51
CA PRO A 50 7.49 -0.82 14.56
C PRO A 50 7.24 -0.15 13.20
N GLY A 51 8.23 -0.21 12.32
CA GLY A 51 8.11 0.20 10.93
C GLY A 51 7.30 -0.84 10.19
N LEU A 52 6.27 -0.41 9.54
CA LEU A 52 5.70 -1.14 8.42
C LEU A 52 6.77 -1.05 7.33
N GLY A 53 7.67 -2.04 7.24
CA GLY A 53 8.84 -2.01 6.36
C GLY A 53 8.56 -1.30 5.04
N ALA A 54 9.50 -0.51 4.57
CA ALA A 54 9.53 0.49 3.47
C ALA A 54 8.54 0.36 2.27
N CYS A 55 7.52 -0.44 2.36
CA CYS A 55 6.38 -0.43 1.47
C CYS A 55 5.26 0.34 2.16
N PRO A 56 5.00 1.60 1.80
CA PRO A 56 3.74 2.22 2.18
C PRO A 56 2.63 1.32 1.67
N ILE A 57 1.52 1.32 2.35
CA ILE A 57 0.33 0.54 2.05
C ILE A 57 -0.11 0.83 0.62
N CYS A 58 0.26 0.00 -0.33
CA CYS A 58 0.13 0.29 -1.76
C CYS A 58 -0.15 -0.96 -2.59
N LEU A 59 -0.76 -0.73 -3.76
CA LEU A 59 -0.99 -1.71 -4.81
C LEU A 59 0.21 -1.80 -5.75
N ALA A 60 0.44 -2.95 -6.37
CA ALA A 60 1.36 -3.09 -7.49
C ALA A 60 0.88 -2.27 -8.70
N ALA A 61 1.81 -1.78 -9.52
CA ALA A 61 1.54 -0.86 -10.64
C ALA A 61 0.62 -1.44 -11.72
N ASP A 62 0.56 -2.75 -11.84
CA ASP A 62 -0.28 -3.50 -12.78
C ASP A 62 -1.69 -3.79 -12.25
N SER A 63 -2.02 -3.34 -11.04
CA SER A 63 -3.38 -3.45 -10.51
C SER A 63 -4.36 -2.65 -11.34
N LEU A 64 -5.50 -3.25 -11.67
CA LEU A 64 -6.57 -2.64 -12.45
C LEU A 64 -7.64 -2.08 -11.52
N ILE A 65 -7.81 -0.76 -11.54
CA ILE A 65 -8.87 -0.07 -10.81
C ILE A 65 -10.16 -0.07 -11.63
N SER A 66 -11.26 -0.48 -11.02
CA SER A 66 -12.56 -0.47 -11.66
C SER A 66 -13.06 0.95 -11.83
N THR A 67 -13.41 1.33 -13.08
CA THR A 67 -13.97 2.65 -13.42
C THR A 67 -15.29 2.49 -14.18
N PRO A 68 -16.13 3.53 -14.26
CA PRO A 68 -17.36 3.48 -15.07
C PRO A 68 -17.13 3.21 -16.56
N THR A 69 -15.93 3.49 -17.06
CA THR A 69 -15.55 3.29 -18.47
C THR A 69 -14.77 2.01 -18.72
N GLY A 70 -14.59 1.19 -17.69
CA GLY A 70 -13.80 -0.06 -17.71
C GLY A 70 -12.57 0.01 -16.82
N PRO A 71 -11.85 -1.11 -16.64
CA PRO A 71 -10.69 -1.18 -15.77
C PRO A 71 -9.51 -0.37 -16.32
N VAL A 72 -8.81 0.34 -15.43
CA VAL A 72 -7.65 1.19 -15.76
C VAL A 72 -6.50 0.83 -14.81
N PHE A 73 -5.28 0.69 -15.33
CA PHE A 73 -4.11 0.48 -14.47
C PHE A 73 -3.98 1.58 -13.43
N VAL A 74 -3.71 1.20 -12.18
CA VAL A 74 -3.56 2.16 -11.06
C VAL A 74 -2.51 3.22 -11.37
N SER A 75 -1.46 2.88 -12.09
CA SER A 75 -0.41 3.81 -12.56
C SER A 75 -0.91 4.89 -13.55
N LYS A 76 -2.12 4.75 -14.07
CA LYS A 76 -2.78 5.71 -14.99
C LYS A 76 -3.93 6.45 -14.34
N ILE A 77 -4.30 6.09 -13.13
CA ILE A 77 -5.33 6.81 -12.37
C ILE A 77 -4.77 8.17 -11.95
N ALA A 78 -5.62 9.19 -12.02
CA ALA A 78 -5.30 10.56 -11.62
C ALA A 78 -6.41 11.15 -10.75
N VAL A 79 -6.07 12.15 -9.96
CA VAL A 79 -7.04 12.97 -9.20
C VAL A 79 -8.08 13.54 -10.17
N GLY A 80 -9.35 13.47 -9.78
CA GLY A 80 -10.50 13.89 -10.61
C GLY A 80 -11.08 12.79 -11.49
N MET A 81 -10.43 11.66 -11.69
CA MET A 81 -11.00 10.51 -12.41
C MET A 81 -12.11 9.85 -11.59
N GLN A 82 -13.11 9.28 -12.29
CA GLN A 82 -14.16 8.49 -11.66
C GLN A 82 -13.74 7.04 -11.51
N VAL A 83 -14.01 6.47 -10.34
CA VAL A 83 -13.79 5.07 -10.00
C VAL A 83 -15.03 4.49 -9.33
N TRP A 84 -15.16 3.18 -9.35
CA TRP A 84 -16.15 2.50 -8.53
C TRP A 84 -15.68 2.44 -7.09
N SER A 85 -16.56 2.85 -6.16
CA SER A 85 -16.40 2.80 -4.71
C SER A 85 -17.61 2.11 -4.08
N ALA A 86 -17.55 1.77 -2.80
CA ALA A 86 -18.65 1.20 -2.06
C ALA A 86 -19.24 2.22 -1.07
N SER A 87 -20.57 2.22 -0.95
CA SER A 87 -21.28 2.88 0.14
C SER A 87 -21.23 2.03 1.42
N HIS A 88 -21.61 2.57 2.56
CA HIS A 88 -21.64 1.84 3.85
C HIS A 88 -22.51 0.57 3.84
N ASP A 89 -23.50 0.50 2.99
CA ASP A 89 -24.33 -0.69 2.77
C ASP A 89 -23.79 -1.63 1.69
N GLY A 90 -22.54 -1.42 1.26
CA GLY A 90 -21.83 -2.28 0.31
C GLY A 90 -22.24 -2.12 -1.15
N ARG A 91 -23.10 -1.14 -1.48
CA ARG A 91 -23.55 -0.92 -2.87
C ARG A 91 -22.47 -0.19 -3.68
N PRO A 92 -22.27 -0.58 -4.95
CA PRO A 92 -21.39 0.16 -5.84
C PRO A 92 -21.89 1.59 -6.07
N ILE A 93 -21.02 2.56 -5.91
CA ILE A 93 -21.23 3.98 -6.20
C ILE A 93 -20.10 4.52 -7.06
N VAL A 94 -20.38 5.52 -7.87
CA VAL A 94 -19.35 6.25 -8.59
C VAL A 94 -18.75 7.30 -7.65
N ALA A 95 -17.44 7.28 -7.49
CA ALA A 95 -16.69 8.23 -6.68
C ALA A 95 -15.61 8.92 -7.53
N VAL A 96 -15.17 10.09 -7.10
CA VAL A 96 -14.08 10.82 -7.73
C VAL A 96 -12.80 10.59 -6.93
N VAL A 97 -11.69 10.34 -7.59
CA VAL A 97 -10.39 10.23 -6.92
C VAL A 97 -9.99 11.58 -6.36
N LEU A 98 -9.91 11.69 -5.04
CA LEU A 98 -9.53 12.90 -4.31
C LEU A 98 -8.02 13.02 -4.16
N LYS A 99 -7.34 11.88 -3.97
CA LYS A 99 -5.90 11.83 -3.70
C LYS A 99 -5.29 10.60 -4.36
N MET A 100 -4.07 10.78 -4.84
CA MET A 100 -3.22 9.69 -5.35
C MET A 100 -1.84 9.79 -4.70
N THR A 101 -1.25 8.66 -4.42
CA THR A 101 0.16 8.58 -4.05
C THR A 101 0.84 7.50 -4.87
N SER A 102 2.11 7.73 -5.18
CA SER A 102 2.99 6.70 -5.72
C SER A 102 4.32 6.77 -5.01
N ARG A 103 4.93 5.62 -4.78
CA ARG A 103 6.26 5.53 -4.19
C ARG A 103 7.14 4.56 -4.95
N LEU A 104 8.42 4.87 -5.00
CA LEU A 104 9.43 3.96 -5.49
C LEU A 104 9.64 2.86 -4.44
N ASP A 105 9.56 1.61 -4.87
CA ASP A 105 9.86 0.48 -4.01
C ASP A 105 11.33 0.46 -3.62
N ALA A 106 11.61 0.18 -2.36
CA ALA A 106 12.97 -0.09 -1.95
C ALA A 106 13.44 -1.45 -2.51
N PRO A 107 14.73 -1.60 -2.86
CA PRO A 107 15.26 -2.88 -3.29
C PRO A 107 14.98 -3.99 -2.27
N GLY A 108 14.31 -5.05 -2.69
CA GLY A 108 13.92 -6.17 -1.83
C GLY A 108 12.63 -5.96 -1.04
N SER A 109 11.81 -4.96 -1.42
CA SER A 109 10.44 -4.84 -0.91
C SER A 109 9.64 -6.10 -1.22
N GLU A 110 8.88 -6.56 -0.24
CA GLU A 110 7.99 -7.71 -0.34
C GLU A 110 6.54 -7.26 -0.42
N MET A 111 5.77 -7.95 -1.24
CA MET A 111 4.33 -7.77 -1.41
C MET A 111 3.62 -9.11 -1.20
N ILE A 112 2.34 -9.06 -0.97
CA ILE A 112 1.48 -10.24 -0.91
C ILE A 112 0.76 -10.38 -2.25
N HIS A 113 0.94 -11.53 -2.88
CA HIS A 113 0.13 -11.97 -4.01
C HIS A 113 -0.95 -12.90 -3.51
N VAL A 114 -2.22 -12.51 -3.68
CA VAL A 114 -3.39 -13.29 -3.29
C VAL A 114 -4.15 -13.77 -4.52
N VAL A 115 -4.60 -15.03 -4.52
CA VAL A 115 -5.46 -15.62 -5.55
C VAL A 115 -6.72 -16.16 -4.89
N LEU A 116 -7.88 -15.81 -5.46
CA LEU A 116 -9.19 -16.26 -5.01
C LEU A 116 -9.71 -17.44 -5.85
N ALA A 117 -10.63 -18.21 -5.29
CA ALA A 117 -11.23 -19.38 -5.96
C ALA A 117 -11.99 -19.04 -7.26
N ASP A 118 -12.43 -17.81 -7.43
CA ASP A 118 -13.08 -17.31 -8.66
C ASP A 118 -12.10 -16.79 -9.72
N GLY A 119 -10.78 -16.90 -9.47
CA GLY A 119 -9.72 -16.47 -10.38
C GLY A 119 -9.29 -15.01 -10.23
N ARG A 120 -9.95 -14.21 -9.39
CA ARG A 120 -9.45 -12.86 -9.06
C ARG A 120 -8.13 -12.96 -8.33
N GLN A 121 -7.22 -12.05 -8.64
CA GLN A 121 -5.89 -12.01 -8.01
C GLN A 121 -5.41 -10.57 -7.86
N LEU A 122 -4.65 -10.31 -6.82
CA LEU A 122 -4.13 -8.98 -6.50
C LEU A 122 -2.74 -9.08 -5.87
N THR A 123 -1.88 -8.12 -6.19
CA THR A 123 -0.59 -7.95 -5.50
C THR A 123 -0.58 -6.60 -4.81
N ALA A 124 -0.43 -6.62 -3.48
CA ALA A 124 -0.36 -5.41 -2.67
C ALA A 124 0.56 -5.60 -1.46
N SER A 125 0.90 -4.52 -0.79
CA SER A 125 1.72 -4.59 0.43
C SER A 125 0.98 -5.31 1.56
N ALA A 126 1.71 -6.03 2.40
CA ALA A 126 1.14 -6.80 3.51
C ALA A 126 0.19 -6.01 4.44
N PRO A 127 0.46 -4.73 4.78
CA PRO A 127 -0.43 -3.95 5.64
C PRO A 127 -1.65 -3.35 4.89
N HIS A 128 -1.80 -3.53 3.56
CA HIS A 128 -2.96 -3.00 2.85
C HIS A 128 -4.24 -3.69 3.31
N GLU A 129 -5.24 -2.88 3.66
CA GLU A 129 -6.51 -3.38 4.17
C GLU A 129 -7.48 -3.74 3.03
N ILE A 130 -8.20 -4.83 3.21
CA ILE A 130 -9.42 -5.14 2.47
C ILE A 130 -10.62 -4.43 3.12
N ALA A 131 -11.78 -4.45 2.49
CA ALA A 131 -12.96 -3.72 2.94
C ALA A 131 -13.40 -4.04 4.37
N ASP A 132 -13.20 -5.28 4.83
CA ASP A 132 -13.57 -5.69 6.20
C ASP A 132 -12.57 -5.24 7.29
N GLY A 133 -11.50 -4.52 6.91
CA GLY A 133 -10.49 -3.96 7.80
C GLY A 133 -9.35 -4.92 8.16
N ARG A 134 -9.34 -6.15 7.64
CA ARG A 134 -8.17 -7.04 7.79
C ARG A 134 -7.08 -6.62 6.81
N SER A 135 -5.82 -6.71 7.24
CA SER A 135 -4.69 -6.51 6.33
C SER A 135 -4.38 -7.77 5.53
N LEU A 136 -3.91 -7.63 4.28
CA LEU A 136 -3.54 -8.78 3.45
C LEU A 136 -2.52 -9.69 4.13
N GLY A 137 -1.56 -9.13 4.86
CA GLY A 137 -0.54 -9.90 5.58
C GLY A 137 -1.06 -10.68 6.79
N SER A 138 -2.30 -10.42 7.24
CA SER A 138 -2.96 -11.16 8.32
C SER A 138 -3.80 -12.34 7.82
N LEU A 139 -4.00 -12.45 6.51
CA LEU A 139 -4.82 -13.49 5.90
C LEU A 139 -4.01 -14.77 5.69
N THR A 140 -4.75 -15.86 5.57
CA THR A 140 -4.23 -17.21 5.30
C THR A 140 -5.01 -17.86 4.16
N VAL A 141 -4.45 -18.91 3.58
CA VAL A 141 -5.19 -19.78 2.66
C VAL A 141 -6.40 -20.36 3.40
N SER A 142 -7.55 -20.36 2.74
CA SER A 142 -8.90 -20.69 3.26
C SER A 142 -9.65 -19.54 3.95
N ASP A 143 -9.02 -18.40 4.24
CA ASP A 143 -9.77 -17.18 4.54
C ASP A 143 -10.59 -16.72 3.34
N GLN A 144 -11.53 -15.81 3.55
CA GLN A 144 -12.37 -15.28 2.48
C GLN A 144 -12.14 -13.77 2.32
N ILE A 145 -12.18 -13.31 1.06
CA ILE A 145 -12.28 -11.91 0.66
C ILE A 145 -13.52 -11.78 -0.22
N ASP A 146 -14.39 -10.82 0.08
CA ASP A 146 -15.67 -10.61 -0.62
C ASP A 146 -16.53 -11.90 -0.71
N GLY A 147 -16.47 -12.77 0.32
CA GLY A 147 -17.16 -14.05 0.35
C GLY A 147 -16.53 -15.17 -0.50
N VAL A 148 -15.37 -14.92 -1.13
CA VAL A 148 -14.66 -15.88 -1.97
C VAL A 148 -13.39 -16.36 -1.27
N THR A 149 -13.18 -17.68 -1.26
CA THR A 149 -12.06 -18.33 -0.56
C THR A 149 -10.71 -18.01 -1.23
N ILE A 150 -9.70 -17.73 -0.41
CA ILE A 150 -8.31 -17.59 -0.84
C ILE A 150 -7.74 -18.98 -1.13
N THR A 151 -7.27 -19.20 -2.35
CA THR A 151 -6.67 -20.47 -2.79
C THR A 151 -5.13 -20.43 -2.80
N ALA A 152 -4.54 -19.25 -2.94
CA ALA A 152 -3.09 -19.06 -2.79
C ALA A 152 -2.79 -17.70 -2.18
N LEU A 153 -1.74 -17.65 -1.36
CA LEU A 153 -1.23 -16.44 -0.75
C LEU A 153 0.29 -16.58 -0.65
N GLU A 154 1.00 -15.73 -1.37
CA GLU A 154 2.45 -15.84 -1.54
C GLU A 154 3.13 -14.49 -1.28
N VAL A 155 4.31 -14.54 -0.67
CA VAL A 155 5.18 -13.37 -0.57
C VAL A 155 6.00 -13.27 -1.85
N VAL A 156 5.86 -12.17 -2.57
CA VAL A 156 6.55 -11.90 -3.82
C VAL A 156 7.38 -10.63 -3.72
N GLY A 157 8.45 -10.54 -4.52
CA GLY A 157 9.20 -9.29 -4.64
C GLY A 157 8.40 -8.24 -5.42
N ALA A 158 8.50 -6.98 -5.02
CA ALA A 158 7.92 -5.88 -5.80
C ALA A 158 8.56 -5.82 -7.19
N SER A 159 7.74 -5.89 -8.24
CA SER A 159 8.20 -6.13 -9.62
C SER A 159 8.41 -4.86 -10.47
N SER A 160 7.87 -3.72 -10.07
CA SER A 160 7.71 -2.59 -10.99
C SER A 160 8.39 -1.29 -10.57
N GLY A 161 9.06 -1.27 -9.45
CA GLY A 161 9.74 -0.09 -8.94
C GLY A 161 8.82 1.01 -8.38
N HIS A 162 7.50 0.95 -8.58
CA HIS A 162 6.53 1.88 -7.97
C HIS A 162 5.30 1.13 -7.49
N THR A 163 4.79 1.57 -6.35
CA THR A 163 3.51 1.16 -5.78
C THR A 163 2.59 2.37 -5.63
N TYR A 164 1.28 2.11 -5.55
CA TYR A 164 0.25 3.14 -5.69
C TYR A 164 -0.86 2.96 -4.65
N ASP A 165 -1.42 4.07 -4.17
CA ASP A 165 -2.69 4.09 -3.46
C ASP A 165 -3.52 5.28 -3.93
N LEU A 166 -4.85 5.15 -3.83
CA LEU A 166 -5.80 6.19 -4.19
C LEU A 166 -6.87 6.34 -3.11
N LEU A 167 -7.32 7.56 -2.91
CA LEU A 167 -8.46 7.88 -2.04
C LEU A 167 -9.62 8.30 -2.92
N PRO A 168 -10.69 7.49 -3.03
CA PRO A 168 -11.92 7.94 -3.66
C PRO A 168 -12.71 8.87 -2.73
N SER A 169 -13.55 9.71 -3.31
CA SER A 169 -14.59 10.43 -2.57
C SER A 169 -15.60 9.45 -1.99
N GLY A 170 -16.27 9.84 -0.92
CA GLY A 170 -17.23 8.98 -0.24
C GLY A 170 -16.78 8.65 1.18
N GLU A 171 -17.62 7.95 1.90
CA GLU A 171 -17.47 7.78 3.35
C GLU A 171 -16.59 6.58 3.73
N THR A 172 -16.49 5.57 2.85
CA THR A 172 -15.77 4.33 3.14
C THR A 172 -14.29 4.38 2.78
N GLY A 173 -13.92 5.20 1.78
CA GLY A 173 -12.58 5.21 1.20
C GLY A 173 -12.24 3.91 0.44
N GLU A 174 -13.25 3.12 0.09
CA GLU A 174 -13.08 1.82 -0.57
C GLU A 174 -13.14 1.95 -2.08
N TYR A 175 -12.44 1.05 -2.77
CA TYR A 175 -12.41 0.98 -4.24
C TYR A 175 -12.09 -0.45 -4.71
N TRP A 176 -12.51 -0.81 -5.92
CA TRP A 176 -12.18 -2.13 -6.48
C TRP A 176 -10.87 -2.11 -7.24
N ALA A 177 -9.94 -2.96 -6.80
CA ALA A 177 -8.70 -3.29 -7.49
C ALA A 177 -8.71 -4.75 -7.92
N ASN A 178 -8.55 -5.04 -9.20
CA ASN A 178 -8.68 -6.38 -9.79
C ASN A 178 -9.98 -7.10 -9.39
N GLY A 179 -11.08 -6.33 -9.18
CA GLY A 179 -12.35 -6.85 -8.73
C GLY A 179 -12.44 -7.18 -7.23
N ILE A 180 -11.39 -6.92 -6.45
CA ILE A 180 -11.33 -7.10 -4.99
C ILE A 180 -11.56 -5.74 -4.34
N LEU A 181 -12.44 -5.68 -3.33
CA LEU A 181 -12.73 -4.43 -2.61
C LEU A 181 -11.65 -4.14 -1.58
N MET A 182 -10.89 -3.09 -1.84
CA MET A 182 -9.77 -2.62 -1.02
C MET A 182 -10.13 -1.32 -0.31
N ARG A 183 -9.45 -1.03 0.80
CA ARG A 183 -9.61 0.22 1.53
C ARG A 183 -8.36 1.10 1.34
N SER A 184 -8.58 2.37 1.00
CA SER A 184 -7.51 3.36 0.95
C SER A 184 -6.90 3.60 2.33
N THR A 185 -5.60 3.80 2.34
CA THR A 185 -4.87 4.18 3.55
C THR A 185 -4.62 5.69 3.63
N LEU A 186 -4.93 6.38 2.53
CA LEU A 186 -4.88 7.83 2.48
C LEU A 186 -6.07 8.42 3.24
N LYS A 187 -5.82 9.58 3.87
CA LYS A 187 -6.86 10.33 4.55
C LYS A 187 -7.18 11.61 3.78
N PRO A 188 -8.42 12.10 3.83
CA PRO A 188 -8.74 13.44 3.35
C PRO A 188 -7.83 14.48 4.00
N ASP A 189 -7.56 15.57 3.30
CA ASP A 189 -6.90 16.71 3.90
C ASP A 189 -7.85 17.34 4.92
N SER A 190 -7.37 17.57 6.12
CA SER A 190 -8.09 18.23 7.23
C SER A 190 -8.15 19.74 7.02
#